data_baa7f7e715e7899562079988ebb6ab3b
#
_entry.id   baa7f7e715e7899562079988ebb6ab3b
#
_cell.length_a   1.000
_cell.length_b   1.000
_cell.length_c   1.000
_cell.angle_alpha   90.00
_cell.angle_beta   90.00
_cell.angle_gamma   90.00
#
_symmetry.space_group_name_H-M   'P 1'
#
loop_
_entity.id
_entity.type
_entity.pdbx_description
1 polymer ?
#
loop_
_entity_poly.entity_id
_entity_poly.type
_entity_poly.pdbx_seq_one_letter_code
_entity_poly.pdbx_strand_id
1 'polypeptide(L)'
;MTGSDVGVFAAFGALMGLMFIICIVMYVLFSLGLYTLAVRRIIENPWLAWIPVVQFYTMGEVIGPVKIADYNIDKPGLYLLLGMVGCMVLSQIPVLGIIFTLATAVLSFGAFYYLFKRYTTDNTPMLYTILSLVTFGFLGAIFVFMIRNNEDLNKGSSAAV
;
A
#
# COMPACT_ATOMS: atom_id res chain seq x y z
N MET A 1 -44.26 -0.68 4.68
CA MET A 1 -43.06 0.14 4.93
C MET A 1 -43.55 1.41 5.55
N THR A 2 -43.14 1.70 6.78
CA THR A 2 -43.48 2.94 7.47
C THR A 2 -42.55 4.06 6.97
N GLY A 3 -42.98 5.34 7.07
CA GLY A 3 -42.15 6.46 6.62
C GLY A 3 -40.76 6.53 7.31
N SER A 4 -40.65 5.94 8.51
CA SER A 4 -39.40 5.76 9.24
C SER A 4 -38.42 4.80 8.53
N ASP A 5 -38.95 3.71 7.95
CA ASP A 5 -38.10 2.73 7.25
C ASP A 5 -37.46 3.33 6.00
N VAL A 6 -38.24 4.13 5.24
CA VAL A 6 -37.75 4.82 4.04
C VAL A 6 -36.66 5.82 4.41
N GLY A 7 -36.82 6.55 5.53
CA GLY A 7 -35.79 7.49 6.04
C GLY A 7 -34.49 6.80 6.42
N VAL A 8 -34.56 5.65 7.09
CA VAL A 8 -33.38 4.86 7.46
C VAL A 8 -32.64 4.31 6.23
N PHE A 9 -33.38 3.78 5.24
CA PHE A 9 -32.76 3.29 3.99
C PHE A 9 -32.12 4.42 3.20
N ALA A 10 -32.72 5.59 3.13
CA ALA A 10 -32.15 6.75 2.46
C ALA A 10 -30.87 7.25 3.14
N ALA A 11 -30.88 7.33 4.47
CA ALA A 11 -29.69 7.70 5.25
C ALA A 11 -28.56 6.69 5.10
N PHE A 12 -28.88 5.39 5.12
CA PHE A 12 -27.89 4.33 4.89
C PHE A 12 -27.30 4.39 3.48
N GLY A 13 -28.15 4.59 2.46
CA GLY A 13 -27.70 4.76 1.08
C GLY A 13 -26.80 5.98 0.88
N ALA A 14 -27.14 7.12 1.51
CA ALA A 14 -26.29 8.31 1.48
C ALA A 14 -24.92 8.09 2.15
N LEU A 15 -24.91 7.41 3.31
CA LEU A 15 -23.68 7.05 4.00
C LEU A 15 -22.79 6.12 3.17
N MET A 16 -23.39 5.11 2.54
CA MET A 16 -22.68 4.19 1.63
C MET A 16 -22.11 4.93 0.42
N GLY A 17 -22.87 5.86 -0.17
CA GLY A 17 -22.42 6.69 -1.28
C GLY A 17 -21.22 7.58 -0.88
N LEU A 18 -21.28 8.19 0.28
CA LEU A 18 -20.18 9.01 0.81
C LEU A 18 -18.92 8.15 1.03
N MET A 19 -19.06 6.99 1.66
CA MET A 19 -17.95 6.06 1.86
C MET A 19 -17.32 5.61 0.55
N PHE A 20 -18.13 5.35 -0.47
CA PHE A 20 -17.65 4.97 -1.79
C PHE A 20 -16.82 6.09 -2.44
N ILE A 21 -17.27 7.34 -2.34
CA ILE A 21 -16.52 8.50 -2.85
C ILE A 21 -15.18 8.63 -2.11
N ILE A 22 -15.17 8.49 -0.79
CA ILE A 22 -13.92 8.54 0.00
C ILE A 22 -12.96 7.44 -0.44
N CYS A 23 -13.43 6.21 -0.64
CA CYS A 23 -12.60 5.10 -1.13
C CYS A 23 -11.97 5.40 -2.50
N ILE A 24 -12.74 5.99 -3.43
CA ILE A 24 -12.21 6.39 -4.74
C ILE A 24 -11.14 7.46 -4.58
N VAL A 25 -11.36 8.48 -3.77
CA VAL A 25 -10.39 9.55 -3.53
C VAL A 25 -9.09 8.97 -2.96
N MET A 26 -9.19 8.10 -1.95
CA MET A 26 -8.02 7.46 -1.33
C MET A 26 -7.27 6.56 -2.32
N TYR A 27 -7.99 5.81 -3.15
CA TYR A 27 -7.40 5.01 -4.21
C TYR A 27 -6.62 5.87 -5.21
N VAL A 28 -7.22 6.99 -5.66
CA VAL A 28 -6.57 7.90 -6.60
C VAL A 28 -5.32 8.54 -5.98
N LEU A 29 -5.39 8.99 -4.72
CA LEU A 29 -4.23 9.55 -4.01
C LEU A 29 -3.09 8.54 -3.89
N PHE A 30 -3.39 7.29 -3.53
CA PHE A 30 -2.41 6.23 -3.44
C PHE A 30 -1.76 5.93 -4.79
N SER A 31 -2.58 5.75 -5.83
CA SER A 31 -2.11 5.47 -7.20
C SER A 31 -1.27 6.61 -7.77
N LEU A 32 -1.68 7.86 -7.59
CA LEU A 32 -0.90 9.03 -8.00
C LEU A 32 0.43 9.14 -7.26
N GLY A 33 0.42 8.93 -5.94
CA GLY A 33 1.63 8.92 -5.13
C GLY A 33 2.61 7.87 -5.62
N LEU A 34 2.14 6.63 -5.76
CA LEU A 34 2.96 5.50 -6.21
C LEU A 34 3.44 5.66 -7.65
N TYR A 35 2.57 6.14 -8.56
CA TYR A 35 2.94 6.46 -9.95
C TYR A 35 4.06 7.48 -10.00
N THR A 36 3.96 8.58 -9.24
CA THR A 36 4.97 9.63 -9.22
C THR A 36 6.32 9.10 -8.72
N LEU A 37 6.31 8.29 -7.65
CA LEU A 37 7.53 7.65 -7.13
C LEU A 37 8.14 6.69 -8.17
N ALA A 38 7.31 5.92 -8.88
CA ALA A 38 7.74 4.99 -9.92
C ALA A 38 8.39 5.72 -11.11
N VAL A 39 7.79 6.83 -11.58
CA VAL A 39 8.37 7.67 -12.64
C VAL A 39 9.71 8.26 -12.21
N ARG A 40 9.82 8.78 -11.00
CA ARG A 40 11.07 9.37 -10.49
C ARG A 40 12.20 8.35 -10.32
N ARG A 41 11.86 7.07 -10.14
CA ARG A 41 12.81 5.96 -10.08
C ARG A 41 13.08 5.30 -11.43
N ILE A 42 12.49 5.81 -12.51
CA ILE A 42 12.67 5.28 -13.87
C ILE A 42 12.25 3.79 -13.95
N ILE A 43 11.16 3.41 -13.26
CA ILE A 43 10.59 2.08 -13.34
C ILE A 43 9.91 1.94 -14.70
N GLU A 44 10.14 0.82 -15.40
CA GLU A 44 9.71 0.61 -16.82
C GLU A 44 8.21 0.82 -17.06
N ASN A 45 7.36 0.43 -16.11
CA ASN A 45 5.90 0.46 -16.27
C ASN A 45 5.21 1.17 -15.09
N PRO A 46 5.37 2.50 -14.93
CA PRO A 46 4.82 3.23 -13.78
C PRO A 46 3.29 3.23 -13.76
N TRP A 47 2.62 3.08 -14.91
CA TRP A 47 1.15 3.03 -15.04
C TRP A 47 0.53 1.82 -14.34
N LEU A 48 1.31 0.78 -14.03
CA LEU A 48 0.85 -0.37 -13.23
C LEU A 48 0.39 0.03 -11.81
N ALA A 49 0.80 1.18 -11.32
CA ALA A 49 0.31 1.76 -10.06
C ALA A 49 -1.20 2.04 -10.06
N TRP A 50 -1.84 2.11 -11.22
CA TRP A 50 -3.28 2.32 -11.39
C TRP A 50 -4.10 1.02 -11.41
N ILE A 51 -3.47 -0.14 -11.46
CA ILE A 51 -4.16 -1.43 -11.43
C ILE A 51 -4.18 -1.94 -9.98
N PRO A 52 -5.37 -2.12 -9.35
CA PRO A 52 -5.49 -2.36 -7.90
C PRO A 52 -4.61 -3.48 -7.35
N VAL A 53 -4.52 -4.62 -8.00
CA VAL A 53 -3.69 -5.74 -7.52
C VAL A 53 -2.22 -5.56 -7.90
N VAL A 54 -1.97 -5.05 -9.11
CA VAL A 54 -0.60 -4.89 -9.64
C VAL A 54 0.14 -3.72 -8.98
N GLN A 55 -0.57 -2.80 -8.34
CA GLN A 55 0.04 -1.71 -7.57
C GLN A 55 1.02 -2.22 -6.50
N PHE A 56 0.83 -3.44 -5.95
CA PHE A 56 1.79 -4.05 -5.04
C PHE A 56 3.13 -4.38 -5.71
N TYR A 57 3.11 -4.78 -6.99
CA TYR A 57 4.33 -4.92 -7.78
C TYR A 57 5.06 -3.58 -7.88
N THR A 58 4.36 -2.52 -8.30
CA THR A 58 4.94 -1.17 -8.39
C THR A 58 5.47 -0.68 -7.04
N MET A 59 4.74 -0.94 -5.96
CA MET A 59 5.17 -0.60 -4.60
C MET A 59 6.48 -1.30 -4.24
N GLY A 60 6.62 -2.59 -4.53
CA GLY A 60 7.84 -3.33 -4.30
C GLY A 60 9.01 -2.82 -5.15
N GLU A 61 8.78 -2.50 -6.43
CA GLU A 61 9.82 -1.92 -7.29
C GLU A 61 10.24 -0.52 -6.81
N VAL A 62 9.30 0.28 -6.29
CA VAL A 62 9.60 1.58 -5.66
C VAL A 62 10.38 1.40 -4.37
N ILE A 63 10.16 0.37 -3.58
CA ILE A 63 10.97 0.00 -2.44
C ILE A 63 12.39 -0.38 -2.89
N GLY A 64 12.52 -1.13 -3.99
CA GLY A 64 13.80 -1.62 -4.52
C GLY A 64 14.46 -2.69 -3.65
N PRO A 65 15.68 -3.13 -4.00
CA PRO A 65 16.36 -4.21 -3.30
C PRO A 65 16.41 -3.99 -1.79
N VAL A 66 16.02 -5.00 -1.03
CA VAL A 66 15.97 -4.97 0.44
C VAL A 66 16.71 -6.19 0.98
N LYS A 67 17.53 -5.97 2.01
CA LYS A 67 18.11 -7.04 2.81
C LYS A 67 17.21 -7.32 4.02
N ILE A 68 16.69 -8.54 4.10
CA ILE A 68 15.93 -9.00 5.27
C ILE A 68 16.72 -10.14 5.89
N ALA A 69 17.29 -9.90 7.06
CA ALA A 69 18.26 -10.79 7.70
C ALA A 69 19.43 -11.11 6.74
N ASP A 70 19.63 -12.37 6.36
CA ASP A 70 20.71 -12.81 5.47
C ASP A 70 20.28 -12.95 3.99
N TYR A 71 19.02 -12.64 3.67
CA TYR A 71 18.49 -12.78 2.31
C TYR A 71 18.43 -11.43 1.59
N ASN A 72 19.05 -11.38 0.41
CA ASN A 72 18.89 -10.26 -0.52
C ASN A 72 17.66 -10.50 -1.38
N ILE A 73 16.71 -9.58 -1.34
CA ILE A 73 15.53 -9.58 -2.20
C ILE A 73 15.81 -8.62 -3.35
N ASP A 74 16.23 -9.15 -4.50
CA ASP A 74 16.59 -8.35 -5.66
C ASP A 74 15.36 -7.84 -6.43
N LYS A 75 14.24 -8.57 -6.38
CA LYS A 75 12.98 -8.25 -7.09
C LYS A 75 11.82 -8.14 -6.09
N PRO A 76 11.81 -7.14 -5.20
CA PRO A 76 10.78 -7.03 -4.17
C PRO A 76 9.38 -6.81 -4.73
N GLY A 77 9.24 -6.24 -5.94
CA GLY A 77 7.97 -6.09 -6.62
C GLY A 77 7.27 -7.42 -6.90
N LEU A 78 8.00 -8.38 -7.46
CA LEU A 78 7.45 -9.70 -7.76
C LEU A 78 7.08 -10.46 -6.47
N TYR A 79 7.97 -10.45 -5.47
CA TYR A 79 7.72 -11.13 -4.20
C TYR A 79 6.54 -10.54 -3.43
N LEU A 80 6.42 -9.19 -3.43
CA LEU A 80 5.31 -8.52 -2.77
C LEU A 80 3.98 -8.82 -3.47
N LEU A 81 3.95 -8.79 -4.81
CA LEU A 81 2.76 -9.14 -5.59
C LEU A 81 2.33 -10.59 -5.33
N LEU A 82 3.25 -11.55 -5.48
CA LEU A 82 2.95 -12.96 -5.28
C LEU A 82 2.55 -13.26 -3.83
N GLY A 83 3.23 -12.65 -2.86
CA GLY A 83 2.91 -12.80 -1.45
C GLY A 83 1.51 -12.28 -1.12
N MET A 84 1.15 -11.08 -1.60
CA MET A 84 -0.16 -10.48 -1.37
C MET A 84 -1.29 -11.27 -2.05
N VAL A 85 -1.12 -11.61 -3.34
CA VAL A 85 -2.11 -12.40 -4.09
C VAL A 85 -2.24 -13.80 -3.51
N GLY A 86 -1.12 -14.45 -3.18
CA GLY A 86 -1.12 -15.78 -2.58
C GLY A 86 -1.83 -15.79 -1.23
N CYS A 87 -1.52 -14.86 -0.34
CA CYS A 87 -2.20 -14.73 0.95
C CYS A 87 -3.70 -14.41 0.78
N MET A 88 -4.07 -13.56 -0.19
CA MET A 88 -5.46 -13.23 -0.48
C MET A 88 -6.26 -14.44 -0.95
N VAL A 89 -5.69 -15.27 -1.82
CA VAL A 89 -6.34 -16.50 -2.30
C VAL A 89 -6.44 -17.53 -1.18
N LEU A 90 -5.37 -17.75 -0.43
CA LEU A 90 -5.32 -18.76 0.64
C LEU A 90 -6.15 -18.35 1.86
N SER A 91 -6.40 -17.06 2.08
CA SER A 91 -7.29 -16.58 3.14
C SER A 91 -8.75 -16.99 2.96
N GLN A 92 -9.15 -17.44 1.75
CA GLN A 92 -10.49 -17.95 1.48
C GLN A 92 -10.73 -19.36 2.09
N ILE A 93 -9.65 -20.05 2.51
CA ILE A 93 -9.77 -21.38 3.12
C ILE A 93 -10.15 -21.21 4.61
N PRO A 94 -11.31 -21.73 5.07
CA PRO A 94 -11.86 -21.42 6.40
C PRO A 94 -10.89 -21.67 7.56
N VAL A 95 -10.11 -22.76 7.51
CA VAL A 95 -9.18 -23.14 8.58
C VAL A 95 -7.89 -22.29 8.56
N LEU A 96 -7.43 -21.93 7.36
CA LEU A 96 -6.16 -21.21 7.15
C LEU A 96 -6.36 -19.69 7.04
N GLY A 97 -7.60 -19.23 6.90
CA GLY A 97 -7.94 -17.83 6.63
C GLY A 97 -7.35 -16.85 7.64
N ILE A 98 -7.39 -17.17 8.92
CA ILE A 98 -6.84 -16.32 9.99
C ILE A 98 -5.33 -16.16 9.83
N ILE A 99 -4.61 -17.25 9.57
CA ILE A 99 -3.15 -17.25 9.42
C ILE A 99 -2.75 -16.39 8.21
N PHE A 100 -3.41 -16.57 7.05
CA PHE A 100 -3.10 -15.82 5.85
C PHE A 100 -3.55 -14.35 5.93
N THR A 101 -4.60 -14.05 6.67
CA THR A 101 -4.98 -12.65 6.97
C THR A 101 -3.91 -11.96 7.82
N LEU A 102 -3.39 -12.62 8.85
CA LEU A 102 -2.26 -12.10 9.63
C LEU A 102 -0.99 -11.96 8.79
N ALA A 103 -0.69 -12.92 7.92
CA ALA A 103 0.42 -12.83 6.99
C ALA A 103 0.29 -11.63 6.04
N THR A 104 -0.91 -11.36 5.52
CA THR A 104 -1.19 -10.17 4.70
C THR A 104 -0.94 -8.88 5.49
N ALA A 105 -1.36 -8.82 6.75
CA ALA A 105 -1.11 -7.66 7.62
C ALA A 105 0.40 -7.43 7.83
N VAL A 106 1.17 -8.48 8.08
CA VAL A 106 2.64 -8.41 8.24
C VAL A 106 3.32 -7.96 6.95
N LEU A 107 2.92 -8.52 5.80
CA LEU A 107 3.45 -8.10 4.49
C LEU A 107 3.12 -6.64 4.19
N SER A 108 1.90 -6.20 4.49
CA SER A 108 1.49 -4.80 4.31
C SER A 108 2.29 -3.87 5.22
N PHE A 109 2.48 -4.26 6.50
CA PHE A 109 3.31 -3.50 7.43
C PHE A 109 4.74 -3.37 6.92
N GLY A 110 5.36 -4.47 6.51
CA GLY A 110 6.71 -4.48 5.95
C GLY A 110 6.84 -3.61 4.71
N ALA A 111 5.88 -3.73 3.77
CA ALA A 111 5.87 -2.95 2.54
C ALA A 111 5.78 -1.44 2.81
N PHE A 112 4.85 -1.01 3.66
CA PHE A 112 4.73 0.41 4.05
C PHE A 112 5.96 0.90 4.81
N TYR A 113 6.49 0.09 5.75
CA TYR A 113 7.68 0.46 6.52
C TYR A 113 8.89 0.71 5.62
N TYR A 114 9.20 -0.22 4.70
CA TYR A 114 10.34 -0.06 3.80
C TYR A 114 10.13 1.06 2.78
N LEU A 115 8.89 1.26 2.33
CA LEU A 115 8.54 2.38 1.47
C LEU A 115 8.80 3.72 2.18
N PHE A 116 8.24 3.91 3.37
CA PHE A 116 8.41 5.16 4.12
C PHE A 116 9.87 5.36 4.56
N LYS A 117 10.56 4.30 5.00
CA LYS A 117 11.97 4.36 5.38
C LYS A 117 12.87 4.88 4.25
N ARG A 118 12.48 4.66 3.00
CA ARG A 118 13.24 5.13 1.84
C ARG A 118 13.07 6.62 1.54
N TYR A 119 11.94 7.20 1.91
CA TYR A 119 11.58 8.59 1.56
C TYR A 119 11.39 9.50 2.77
N THR A 120 11.60 9.01 3.98
CA THR A 120 11.47 9.80 5.22
C THR A 120 12.62 9.49 6.17
N THR A 121 12.98 10.51 6.97
CA THR A 121 14.08 10.44 7.97
C THR A 121 13.55 10.19 9.38
N ASP A 122 14.43 9.84 10.29
CA ASP A 122 14.19 9.66 11.73
C ASP A 122 13.15 8.55 12.07
N ASN A 123 12.29 8.79 13.04
CA ASN A 123 11.24 7.87 13.48
C ASN A 123 9.94 7.96 12.65
N THR A 124 9.89 8.84 11.66
CA THR A 124 8.72 9.10 10.82
C THR A 124 8.23 7.86 10.06
N PRO A 125 9.10 6.98 9.50
CA PRO A 125 8.66 5.78 8.79
C PRO A 125 7.81 4.86 9.64
N MET A 126 8.21 4.65 10.88
CA MET A 126 7.47 3.78 11.81
C MET A 126 6.12 4.38 12.19
N LEU A 127 6.08 5.69 12.46
CA LEU A 127 4.84 6.40 12.78
C LEU A 127 3.84 6.32 11.61
N TYR A 128 4.29 6.61 10.38
CA TYR A 128 3.45 6.54 9.19
C TYR A 128 2.95 5.12 8.93
N THR A 129 3.78 4.11 9.14
CA THR A 129 3.40 2.72 8.98
C THR A 129 2.33 2.29 10.00
N ILE A 130 2.52 2.61 11.28
CA ILE A 130 1.55 2.29 12.34
C ILE A 130 0.22 2.98 12.07
N LEU A 131 0.24 4.28 11.74
CA LEU A 131 -0.98 5.03 11.42
C LEU A 131 -1.69 4.49 10.17
N SER A 132 -0.93 4.07 9.17
CA SER A 132 -1.48 3.44 7.97
C SER A 132 -2.18 2.12 8.28
N LEU A 133 -1.59 1.30 9.15
CA LEU A 133 -2.15 0.01 9.54
C LEU A 133 -3.41 0.19 10.40
N VAL A 134 -3.38 1.07 11.42
CA VAL A 134 -4.51 1.35 12.31
C VAL A 134 -5.72 1.87 11.54
N THR A 135 -5.49 2.61 10.46
CA THR A 135 -6.55 3.17 9.61
C THR A 135 -6.88 2.29 8.39
N PHE A 136 -6.50 1.00 8.41
CA PHE A 136 -6.73 0.08 7.30
C PHE A 136 -6.24 0.61 5.94
N GLY A 137 -5.13 1.35 5.93
CA GLY A 137 -4.52 1.90 4.73
C GLY A 137 -5.02 3.29 4.31
N PHE A 138 -6.07 3.85 4.93
CA PHE A 138 -6.56 5.18 4.58
C PHE A 138 -5.47 6.25 4.72
N LEU A 139 -4.83 6.35 5.88
CA LEU A 139 -3.72 7.29 6.06
C LEU A 139 -2.50 6.91 5.22
N GLY A 140 -2.32 5.62 4.93
CA GLY A 140 -1.26 5.16 4.03
C GLY A 140 -1.35 5.80 2.65
N ALA A 141 -2.54 5.93 2.09
CA ALA A 141 -2.75 6.58 0.80
C ALA A 141 -2.34 8.06 0.84
N ILE A 142 -2.68 8.77 1.91
CA ILE A 142 -2.31 10.17 2.12
C ILE A 142 -0.78 10.30 2.28
N PHE A 143 -0.17 9.46 3.10
CA PHE A 143 1.28 9.51 3.34
C PHE A 143 2.08 9.18 2.08
N VAL A 144 1.68 8.18 1.30
CA VAL A 144 2.32 7.87 0.01
C VAL A 144 2.21 9.05 -0.95
N PHE A 145 1.08 9.74 -0.98
CA PHE A 145 0.91 10.95 -1.76
C PHE A 145 1.79 12.10 -1.23
N MET A 146 1.95 12.26 0.07
CA MET A 146 2.79 13.30 0.69
C MET A 146 4.28 13.08 0.35
N ILE A 147 4.77 11.85 0.44
CA ILE A 147 6.19 11.54 0.20
C ILE A 147 6.57 11.49 -1.28
N ARG A 148 5.61 11.61 -2.21
CA ARG A 148 5.85 11.49 -3.65
C ARG A 148 6.92 12.43 -4.22
N ASN A 149 7.12 13.57 -3.56
CA ASN A 149 8.10 14.58 -3.95
C ASN A 149 9.40 14.52 -3.13
N ASN A 150 9.46 13.65 -2.12
CA ASN A 150 10.65 13.49 -1.30
C ASN A 150 11.79 12.85 -2.11
N GLU A 151 13.01 13.12 -1.71
CA GLU A 151 14.20 12.50 -2.30
C GLU A 151 14.37 11.06 -1.82
N ASP A 152 14.91 10.21 -2.69
CA ASP A 152 15.28 8.84 -2.36
C ASP A 152 16.56 8.84 -1.52
N LEU A 153 16.45 8.54 -0.23
CA LEU A 153 17.57 8.54 0.70
C LEU A 153 18.62 7.46 0.40
N ASN A 154 18.26 6.43 -0.37
CA ASN A 154 19.19 5.36 -0.75
C ASN A 154 19.86 5.59 -2.11
N LYS A 155 19.64 6.72 -2.76
CA LYS A 155 20.23 7.04 -4.07
C LYS A 155 21.77 7.10 -4.05
N GLY A 156 22.37 7.38 -2.88
CA GLY A 156 23.82 7.42 -2.69
C GLY A 156 24.47 6.04 -2.46
N SER A 157 23.72 5.03 -2.05
CA SER A 157 24.23 3.68 -1.76
C SER A 157 24.31 2.78 -2.99
N SER A 158 23.53 3.06 -4.03
CA SER A 158 23.54 2.30 -5.29
C SER A 158 24.65 2.71 -6.27
N ALA A 159 25.32 3.83 -6.03
CA ALA A 159 26.40 4.32 -6.90
C ALA A 159 27.81 3.85 -6.45
N ALA A 160 27.89 3.03 -5.40
CA ALA A 160 29.14 2.57 -4.79
C ALA A 160 29.37 1.05 -4.93
N VAL A 161 28.73 0.38 -5.92
CA VAL A 161 29.03 -1.03 -6.24
C VAL A 161 29.36 -1.17 -7.71
#